data_3669bb3e5e18e149a694e798b19b204f
#
_entry.id   3669bb3e5e18e149a694e798b19b204f
#
_cell.length_a   1.000
_cell.length_b   1.000
_cell.length_c   1.000
_cell.angle_alpha   90.00
_cell.angle_beta   90.00
_cell.angle_gamma   90.00
#
_symmetry.space_group_name_H-M   'P 1'
#
loop_
_entity.id
_entity.type
_entity.pdbx_description
1 polymer ?
#
loop_
_entity_poly.entity_id
_entity_poly.type
_entity_poly.pdbx_seq_one_letter_code
_entity_poly.pdbx_strand_id
1 'polypeptide(L)'
;MGVREFKLIDGIMCINGKRIVFHGVNRHEFSAKTGRTVSYEDTKKDILNMKANNINALRTCHYPNQTFVYDLCDEYGLYVIDEVNLETHGTWSELFDKAHILPDDKPEWLDIILSLIHISE
;
A
#
# COMPACT_ATOMS: atom_id res chain seq x y z
N MET A 1 -10.79 14.92 -6.76
CA MET A 1 -10.51 14.87 -5.31
C MET A 1 -11.78 14.41 -4.61
N GLY A 2 -11.75 13.23 -3.98
CA GLY A 2 -12.91 12.71 -3.25
C GLY A 2 -12.79 13.04 -1.77
N VAL A 3 -13.86 13.55 -1.17
CA VAL A 3 -13.93 13.75 0.28
C VAL A 3 -14.45 12.46 0.90
N ARG A 4 -13.65 11.85 1.78
CA ARG A 4 -14.03 10.65 2.52
C ARG A 4 -13.68 10.78 3.97
N GLU A 5 -14.45 10.13 4.81
CA GLU A 5 -14.17 9.97 6.23
C GLU A 5 -14.03 8.48 6.55
N PHE A 6 -12.85 8.06 7.02
CA PHE A 6 -12.65 6.72 7.56
C PHE A 6 -12.71 6.78 9.09
N LYS A 7 -13.55 5.93 9.70
CA LYS A 7 -13.68 5.85 11.16
C LYS A 7 -13.85 4.41 11.62
N LEU A 8 -13.38 4.13 12.84
CA LEU A 8 -13.81 2.97 13.61
C LEU A 8 -14.99 3.39 14.49
N ILE A 9 -16.15 2.79 14.24
CA ILE A 9 -17.37 2.98 15.04
C ILE A 9 -17.65 1.66 15.75
N ASP A 10 -17.58 1.66 17.06
CA ASP A 10 -17.73 0.45 17.90
C ASP A 10 -16.85 -0.73 17.42
N GLY A 11 -15.61 -0.44 17.05
CA GLY A 11 -14.66 -1.43 16.54
C GLY A 11 -14.89 -1.89 15.09
N ILE A 12 -15.86 -1.28 14.39
CA ILE A 12 -16.19 -1.61 13.00
C ILE A 12 -15.62 -0.52 12.07
N MET A 13 -14.90 -0.95 11.04
CA MET A 13 -14.41 -0.04 10.00
C MET A 13 -15.58 0.54 9.20
N CYS A 14 -15.61 1.85 9.09
CA CYS A 14 -16.63 2.58 8.35
C CYS A 14 -16.01 3.61 7.43
N ILE A 15 -16.58 3.76 6.24
CA ILE A 15 -16.29 4.87 5.32
C ILE A 15 -17.59 5.66 5.11
N ASN A 16 -17.52 6.97 5.36
CA ASN A 16 -18.68 7.87 5.30
C ASN A 16 -19.89 7.32 6.11
N GLY A 17 -19.60 6.80 7.32
CA GLY A 17 -20.59 6.23 8.22
C GLY A 17 -21.14 4.85 7.84
N LYS A 18 -20.72 4.26 6.72
CA LYS A 18 -21.14 2.92 6.29
C LYS A 18 -20.04 1.90 6.57
N ARG A 19 -20.43 0.76 7.15
CA ARG A 19 -19.52 -0.36 7.36
C ARG A 19 -18.86 -0.77 6.05
N ILE A 20 -17.54 -1.00 6.12
CA ILE A 20 -16.78 -1.56 5.00
C ILE A 20 -16.07 -2.85 5.43
N VAL A 21 -15.94 -3.76 4.47
CA VAL A 21 -15.06 -4.94 4.54
C VAL A 21 -14.13 -4.87 3.34
N PHE A 22 -12.84 -4.90 3.60
CA PHE A 22 -11.84 -4.92 2.54
C PHE A 22 -11.62 -6.35 2.04
N HIS A 23 -12.02 -6.61 0.82
CA HIS A 23 -11.65 -7.79 0.06
C HIS A 23 -10.45 -7.42 -0.82
N GLY A 24 -9.28 -7.39 -0.21
CA GLY A 24 -8.07 -6.82 -0.81
C GLY A 24 -7.06 -7.86 -1.26
N VAL A 25 -6.16 -7.41 -2.12
CA VAL A 25 -4.97 -8.14 -2.56
C VAL A 25 -3.72 -7.31 -2.35
N ASN A 26 -2.61 -7.99 -2.11
CA ASN A 26 -1.28 -7.40 -2.16
C ASN A 26 -0.80 -7.38 -3.61
N ARG A 27 -0.23 -6.27 -4.05
CA ARG A 27 0.31 -6.14 -5.40
C ARG A 27 1.71 -5.55 -5.37
N HIS A 28 2.65 -6.26 -5.99
CA HIS A 28 3.93 -5.71 -6.36
C HIS A 28 3.88 -5.09 -7.76
N GLU A 29 4.57 -3.98 -7.98
CA GLU A 29 4.83 -3.49 -9.34
C GLU A 29 5.90 -4.35 -9.99
N PHE A 30 5.46 -5.45 -10.57
CA PHE A 30 6.33 -6.42 -11.22
C PHE A 30 5.62 -7.05 -12.42
N SER A 31 6.35 -7.14 -13.53
CA SER A 31 5.92 -7.84 -14.75
C SER A 31 6.90 -8.97 -15.05
N ALA A 32 6.38 -10.13 -15.40
CA ALA A 32 7.19 -11.28 -15.81
C ALA A 32 8.04 -11.00 -17.07
N LYS A 33 7.66 -9.98 -17.86
CA LYS A 33 8.35 -9.61 -19.10
C LYS A 33 9.36 -8.50 -18.93
N THR A 34 9.03 -7.50 -18.12
CA THR A 34 9.78 -6.24 -18.02
C THR A 34 10.34 -5.96 -16.64
N GLY A 35 10.20 -6.91 -15.71
CA GLY A 35 10.66 -6.76 -14.34
C GLY A 35 9.89 -5.67 -13.60
N ARG A 36 10.58 -4.73 -13.00
CA ARG A 36 9.98 -3.63 -12.22
C ARG A 36 9.43 -2.47 -13.06
N THR A 37 9.61 -2.51 -14.37
CA THR A 37 9.03 -1.52 -15.27
C THR A 37 7.66 -2.02 -15.72
N VAL A 38 6.61 -1.58 -15.04
CA VAL A 38 5.23 -1.98 -15.34
C VAL A 38 4.56 -0.87 -16.14
N SER A 39 3.89 -1.25 -17.24
CA SER A 39 3.18 -0.30 -18.08
C SER A 39 1.81 0.07 -17.50
N TYR A 40 1.28 1.22 -17.94
CA TYR A 40 -0.10 1.61 -17.67
C TYR A 40 -1.10 0.52 -18.09
N GLU A 41 -0.90 -0.04 -19.27
CA GLU A 41 -1.80 -1.07 -19.82
C GLU A 41 -1.79 -2.36 -19.00
N ASP A 42 -0.63 -2.79 -18.51
CA ASP A 42 -0.54 -3.95 -17.63
C ASP A 42 -1.21 -3.69 -16.28
N THR A 43 -0.98 -2.51 -15.70
CA THR A 43 -1.64 -2.11 -14.46
C THR A 43 -3.16 -2.03 -14.61
N LYS A 44 -3.63 -1.46 -15.72
CA LYS A 44 -5.08 -1.40 -16.01
C LYS A 44 -5.70 -2.78 -16.12
N LYS A 45 -5.01 -3.74 -16.75
CA LYS A 45 -5.47 -5.15 -16.80
C LYS A 45 -5.56 -5.78 -15.42
N ASP A 46 -4.55 -5.53 -14.56
CA ASP A 46 -4.57 -6.02 -13.18
C ASP A 46 -5.80 -5.50 -12.44
N ILE A 47 -6.05 -4.20 -12.52
CA ILE A 47 -7.18 -3.54 -11.84
C ILE A 47 -8.52 -4.04 -12.36
N LEU A 48 -8.68 -4.18 -13.68
CA LEU A 48 -9.89 -4.74 -14.27
C LEU A 48 -10.11 -6.20 -13.84
N ASN A 49 -9.04 -6.99 -13.73
CA ASN A 49 -9.12 -8.35 -13.23
C ASN A 49 -9.53 -8.38 -11.74
N MET A 50 -9.00 -7.49 -10.92
CA MET A 50 -9.43 -7.34 -9.51
C MET A 50 -10.93 -7.04 -9.43
N LYS A 51 -11.42 -6.10 -10.21
CA LYS A 51 -12.85 -5.75 -10.26
C LYS A 51 -13.72 -6.91 -10.69
N ALA A 52 -13.30 -7.66 -11.71
CA ALA A 52 -14.02 -8.83 -12.21
C ALA A 52 -14.13 -9.95 -11.14
N ASN A 53 -13.22 -9.98 -10.18
CA ASN A 53 -13.19 -10.95 -9.08
C ASN A 53 -13.70 -10.38 -7.74
N ASN A 54 -14.46 -9.29 -7.76
CA ASN A 54 -15.03 -8.63 -6.57
C ASN A 54 -13.99 -8.19 -5.53
N ILE A 55 -12.77 -7.90 -5.95
CA ILE A 55 -11.75 -7.29 -5.12
C ILE A 55 -12.03 -5.79 -5.08
N ASN A 56 -12.06 -5.21 -3.87
CA ASN A 56 -12.36 -3.80 -3.65
C ASN A 56 -11.20 -3.01 -3.05
N ALA A 57 -10.09 -3.66 -2.75
CA ALA A 57 -8.94 -3.02 -2.14
C ALA A 57 -7.61 -3.55 -2.68
N LEU A 58 -6.63 -2.68 -2.75
CA LEU A 58 -5.26 -2.94 -3.17
C LEU A 58 -4.30 -2.46 -2.08
N ARG A 59 -3.32 -3.30 -1.71
CA ARG A 59 -2.17 -2.87 -0.90
C ARG A 59 -0.92 -2.82 -1.78
N THR A 60 -0.27 -1.66 -1.77
CA THR A 60 0.98 -1.44 -2.52
C THR A 60 2.16 -2.06 -1.78
N CYS A 61 2.47 -3.32 -2.07
CA CYS A 61 3.58 -4.03 -1.41
C CYS A 61 4.92 -3.75 -2.09
N HIS A 62 5.91 -3.31 -1.41
CA HIS A 62 6.02 -2.72 -0.07
C HIS A 62 6.57 -1.32 -0.22
N TYR A 63 6.03 -0.55 -1.14
CA TYR A 63 6.51 0.77 -1.56
C TYR A 63 5.41 1.52 -2.32
N PRO A 64 5.45 2.85 -2.36
CA PRO A 64 4.55 3.64 -3.19
C PRO A 64 4.65 3.22 -4.65
N ASN A 65 3.52 3.12 -5.31
CA ASN A 65 3.45 2.74 -6.71
C ASN A 65 3.54 3.96 -7.64
N GLN A 66 3.57 3.73 -8.95
CA GLN A 66 3.49 4.78 -9.96
C GLN A 66 2.16 5.54 -9.83
N THR A 67 2.17 6.84 -10.08
CA THR A 67 1.01 7.73 -9.87
C THR A 67 -0.26 7.27 -10.60
N PHE A 68 -0.13 6.74 -11.80
CA PHE A 68 -1.29 6.26 -12.55
C PHE A 68 -1.99 5.05 -11.91
N VAL A 69 -1.34 4.35 -10.97
CA VAL A 69 -1.98 3.27 -10.21
C VAL A 69 -3.11 3.84 -9.34
N TYR A 70 -2.83 4.95 -8.68
CA TYR A 70 -3.81 5.64 -7.84
C TYR A 70 -4.96 6.22 -8.67
N ASP A 71 -4.63 6.84 -9.81
CA ASP A 71 -5.64 7.37 -10.74
C ASP A 71 -6.57 6.26 -11.23
N LEU A 72 -6.02 5.11 -11.59
CA LEU A 72 -6.82 3.94 -11.98
C LEU A 72 -7.64 3.38 -10.82
N CYS A 73 -7.10 3.36 -9.60
CA CYS A 73 -7.86 2.94 -8.43
C CYS A 73 -9.04 3.88 -8.16
N ASP A 74 -8.85 5.19 -8.33
CA ASP A 74 -9.93 6.18 -8.21
C ASP A 74 -10.98 5.99 -9.32
N GLU A 75 -10.55 5.79 -10.57
CA GLU A 75 -11.46 5.58 -11.71
C GLU A 75 -12.31 4.33 -11.54
N TYR A 76 -11.71 3.22 -11.11
CA TYR A 76 -12.40 1.93 -10.99
C TYR A 76 -12.97 1.65 -9.60
N GLY A 77 -12.79 2.56 -8.65
CA GLY A 77 -13.35 2.46 -7.30
C GLY A 77 -12.72 1.34 -6.48
N LEU A 78 -11.38 1.30 -6.42
CA LEU A 78 -10.63 0.46 -5.48
C LEU A 78 -10.12 1.30 -4.32
N TYR A 79 -10.24 0.79 -3.12
CA TYR A 79 -9.54 1.36 -1.97
C TYR A 79 -8.06 1.00 -2.03
N VAL A 80 -7.22 1.93 -1.62
CA VAL A 80 -5.77 1.71 -1.58
C VAL A 80 -5.27 1.79 -0.14
N ILE A 81 -4.49 0.80 0.26
CA ILE A 81 -3.64 0.84 1.44
C ILE A 81 -2.24 1.08 0.91
N ASP A 82 -1.83 2.34 0.94
CA ASP A 82 -0.52 2.73 0.46
C ASP A 82 0.55 2.42 1.50
N GLU A 83 1.68 1.94 1.05
CA GLU A 83 2.79 1.55 1.90
C GLU A 83 4.00 2.44 1.62
N VAL A 84 4.56 3.04 2.66
CA VAL A 84 5.85 3.71 2.55
C VAL A 84 6.96 2.68 2.34
N ASN A 85 8.02 3.06 1.65
CA ASN A 85 9.15 2.18 1.38
C ASN A 85 10.02 1.98 2.65
N LEU A 86 9.41 1.36 3.66
CA LEU A 86 10.06 1.04 4.92
C LEU A 86 10.14 -0.48 5.09
N GLU A 87 11.08 -1.11 4.41
CA GLU A 87 11.34 -2.54 4.51
C GLU A 87 12.57 -2.80 5.39
N THR A 88 12.37 -3.45 6.52
CA THR A 88 13.38 -3.61 7.56
C THR A 88 14.01 -4.99 7.64
N HIS A 89 13.70 -5.89 6.73
CA HIS A 89 14.26 -7.26 6.69
C HIS A 89 15.79 -7.30 6.73
N GLY A 90 16.45 -6.31 6.13
CA GLY A 90 17.90 -6.22 6.14
C GLY A 90 18.50 -6.05 7.54
N THR A 91 17.75 -5.51 8.47
CA THR A 91 18.17 -5.33 9.87
C THR A 91 17.85 -6.54 10.75
N TRP A 92 17.15 -7.54 10.21
CA TRP A 92 16.86 -8.80 10.89
C TRP A 92 18.00 -9.81 10.80
N SER A 93 19.09 -9.47 10.14
CA SER A 93 20.20 -10.38 9.84
C SER A 93 21.01 -10.81 11.07
N GLU A 94 20.92 -10.09 12.16
CA GLU A 94 21.44 -10.53 13.43
C GLU A 94 20.37 -11.32 14.20
N LEU A 95 19.83 -12.16 13.45
CA LEU A 95 19.28 -13.45 13.73
C LEU A 95 19.05 -13.75 15.22
N PHE A 96 17.84 -13.67 15.62
CA PHE A 96 17.26 -14.39 16.74
C PHE A 96 17.32 -13.76 18.13
N ASP A 97 18.11 -12.74 18.39
CA ASP A 97 18.26 -12.27 19.77
C ASP A 97 17.58 -10.92 20.10
N LYS A 98 17.22 -10.15 19.10
CA LYS A 98 16.44 -8.90 19.31
C LYS A 98 15.40 -8.77 18.22
N ALA A 99 14.26 -9.31 18.52
CA ALA A 99 13.11 -9.29 17.65
C ALA A 99 12.85 -7.92 17.03
N HIS A 100 12.93 -7.87 15.69
CA HIS A 100 12.03 -7.09 14.86
C HIS A 100 11.89 -5.62 15.24
N ILE A 101 12.99 -4.97 15.58
CA ILE A 101 12.98 -3.54 15.83
C ILE A 101 13.03 -2.85 14.48
N LEU A 102 12.14 -1.91 14.27
CA LEU A 102 12.25 -0.90 13.22
C LEU A 102 13.67 -0.35 13.19
N PRO A 103 14.16 0.03 12.04
CA PRO A 103 15.56 0.01 11.67
C PRO A 103 16.42 0.59 12.76
N ASP A 104 17.10 -0.25 13.48
CA ASP A 104 18.15 0.08 14.44
C ASP A 104 17.85 1.30 15.35
N ASP A 105 18.27 1.30 16.59
CA ASP A 105 18.07 2.40 17.58
C ASP A 105 18.81 3.70 17.23
N LYS A 106 19.24 3.87 15.97
CA LYS A 106 19.99 5.04 15.55
C LYS A 106 19.10 6.23 15.25
N PRO A 107 19.37 7.38 15.90
CA PRO A 107 18.53 8.58 15.72
C PRO A 107 18.37 9.06 14.27
N GLU A 108 19.37 8.83 13.42
CA GLU A 108 19.33 9.22 12.01
C GLU A 108 18.21 8.54 11.22
N TRP A 109 17.71 7.38 11.65
CA TRP A 109 16.58 6.72 11.01
C TRP A 109 15.27 7.44 11.24
N LEU A 110 15.14 8.15 12.35
CA LEU A 110 13.89 8.85 12.68
C LEU A 110 13.54 9.90 11.61
N ASP A 111 14.52 10.70 11.20
CA ASP A 111 14.31 11.72 10.19
C ASP A 111 13.91 11.12 8.83
N ILE A 112 14.53 9.99 8.47
CA ILE A 112 14.19 9.27 7.24
C ILE A 112 12.75 8.73 7.30
N ILE A 113 12.37 8.10 8.42
CA ILE A 113 11.03 7.55 8.62
C ILE A 113 9.98 8.66 8.58
N LEU A 114 10.23 9.76 9.28
CA LEU A 114 9.32 10.91 9.28
C LEU A 114 9.19 11.54 7.90
N SER A 115 10.27 11.60 7.12
CA SER A 115 10.21 12.11 5.75
C SER A 115 9.33 11.23 4.84
N LEU A 116 9.35 9.91 5.03
CA LEU A 116 8.52 8.98 4.26
C LEU A 116 7.03 9.14 4.56
N ILE A 117 6.68 9.48 5.80
CA ILE A 117 5.28 9.75 6.18
C ILE A 117 4.75 10.99 5.43
N HIS A 118 5.54 12.03 5.30
CA HIS A 118 5.15 13.27 4.60
C HIS A 118 5.09 13.14 3.08
N ILE A 119 5.68 12.11 2.51
CA ILE A 119 5.62 11.87 1.05
C ILE A 119 4.30 11.19 0.66
N SER A 120 3.67 10.47 1.58
CA SER A 120 2.44 9.68 1.36
C SER A 120 1.15 10.43 1.70
N GLU A 121 1.21 11.66 2.18
CA GLU A 121 0.08 12.55 2.43
C GLU A 121 -0.19 13.47 1.21
#